data_b8eb93f084816849343d4bc7752f8dcc
#
_entry.id   b8eb93f084816849343d4bc7752f8dcc
#
_cell.length_a   1.000
_cell.length_b   1.000
_cell.length_c   1.000
_cell.angle_alpha   90.00
_cell.angle_beta   90.00
_cell.angle_gamma   90.00
#
_symmetry.space_group_name_H-M   'P 1'
#
loop_
_entity.id
_entity.type
_entity.pdbx_description
1 polymer ?
#
loop_
_entity_poly.entity_id
_entity_poly.type
_entity_poly.pdbx_seq_one_letter_code
_entity_poly.pdbx_strand_id
1 'polypeptide(L)'
;MQSKLKVLQVIPKLGYGGAETGCYDIAHYLPENNVGSYLITSGGELLKFIDKKKVKVTRLPVQSKNPILILINSIIISIIILVNGINIVHARSRAPAWSCLISTKITRRKFVTTFHGTYNF
;
A
#
# COMPACT_ATOMS: atom_id res chain seq x y z
N MET A 1 20.28 -2.29 -18.38
CA MET A 1 19.40 -3.05 -17.50
C MET A 1 18.08 -2.30 -17.33
N GLN A 2 16.98 -2.95 -17.64
CA GLN A 2 15.67 -2.34 -17.49
C GLN A 2 15.29 -2.29 -16.02
N SER A 3 14.83 -1.13 -15.59
CA SER A 3 14.26 -1.03 -14.25
C SER A 3 12.85 -1.60 -14.29
N LYS A 4 12.55 -2.39 -13.31
CA LYS A 4 11.27 -3.03 -13.15
C LYS A 4 10.27 -2.04 -12.55
N LEU A 5 9.04 -2.02 -13.09
CA LEU A 5 7.98 -1.24 -12.46
C LEU A 5 7.66 -1.82 -11.10
N LYS A 6 7.48 -0.95 -10.12
CA LYS A 6 7.21 -1.36 -8.73
C LYS A 6 6.00 -0.61 -8.20
N VAL A 7 5.07 -1.36 -7.64
CA VAL A 7 3.81 -0.83 -7.12
C VAL A 7 3.72 -1.12 -5.63
N LEU A 8 3.39 -0.10 -4.87
CA LEU A 8 3.11 -0.23 -3.44
C LEU A 8 1.61 -0.05 -3.22
N GLN A 9 0.98 -1.03 -2.61
CA GLN A 9 -0.40 -0.91 -2.14
C GLN A 9 -0.40 -0.66 -0.65
N VAL A 10 -1.21 0.27 -0.20
CA VAL A 10 -1.35 0.59 1.22
C VAL A 10 -2.82 0.44 1.60
N ILE A 11 -3.11 -0.50 2.49
CA ILE A 11 -4.46 -0.81 2.93
C ILE A 11 -4.50 -0.90 4.46
N PRO A 12 -5.56 -0.36 5.11
CA PRO A 12 -5.59 -0.35 6.58
C PRO A 12 -5.54 -1.75 7.19
N LYS A 13 -6.32 -2.66 6.65
CA LYS A 13 -6.42 -4.03 7.15
C LYS A 13 -6.59 -4.98 5.99
N LEU A 14 -5.91 -6.11 6.02
CA LEU A 14 -6.01 -7.13 4.99
C LEU A 14 -6.87 -8.29 5.50
N GLY A 15 -8.19 -8.02 5.65
CA GLY A 15 -9.15 -9.02 6.07
C GLY A 15 -9.82 -9.72 4.89
N TYR A 16 -11.02 -10.24 5.11
CA TYR A 16 -11.73 -11.00 4.09
C TYR A 16 -12.74 -10.18 3.27
N GLY A 17 -12.81 -8.88 3.47
CA GLY A 17 -13.70 -8.03 2.68
C GLY A 17 -13.36 -8.00 1.21
N GLY A 18 -14.28 -7.48 0.38
CA GLY A 18 -14.08 -7.42 -1.06
C GLY A 18 -12.86 -6.59 -1.47
N ALA A 19 -12.69 -5.42 -0.83
CA ALA A 19 -11.54 -4.57 -1.12
C ALA A 19 -10.23 -5.24 -0.71
N GLU A 20 -10.25 -5.95 0.42
CA GLU A 20 -9.07 -6.63 0.93
C GLU A 20 -8.68 -7.82 0.06
N THR A 21 -9.66 -8.64 -0.36
CA THR A 21 -9.37 -9.77 -1.25
C THR A 21 -8.88 -9.28 -2.62
N GLY A 22 -9.44 -8.17 -3.11
CA GLY A 22 -8.95 -7.54 -4.34
C GLY A 22 -7.52 -7.09 -4.22
N CYS A 23 -7.16 -6.49 -3.09
CA CYS A 23 -5.79 -6.08 -2.83
C CYS A 23 -4.85 -7.29 -2.79
N TYR A 24 -5.26 -8.35 -2.10
CA TYR A 24 -4.51 -9.60 -2.03
C TYR A 24 -4.27 -10.19 -3.42
N ASP A 25 -5.31 -10.25 -4.24
CA ASP A 25 -5.21 -10.81 -5.58
C ASP A 25 -4.26 -9.99 -6.45
N ILE A 26 -4.36 -8.68 -6.41
CA ILE A 26 -3.48 -7.81 -7.19
C ILE A 26 -2.05 -7.92 -6.71
N ALA A 27 -1.85 -8.02 -5.39
CA ALA A 27 -0.50 -8.16 -4.83
C ALA A 27 0.21 -9.39 -5.41
N HIS A 28 -0.51 -10.48 -5.65
CA HIS A 28 0.05 -11.69 -6.22
C HIS A 28 0.07 -11.68 -7.75
N TYR A 29 -0.82 -10.92 -8.37
CA TYR A 29 -0.89 -10.81 -9.82
C TYR A 29 0.30 -10.01 -10.38
N LEU A 30 0.71 -8.96 -9.68
CA LEU A 30 1.78 -8.08 -10.15
C LEU A 30 3.10 -8.83 -10.41
N PRO A 31 3.58 -9.68 -9.49
CA PRO A 31 4.83 -10.40 -9.75
C PRO A 31 4.74 -11.35 -10.95
N GLU A 32 3.56 -11.90 -11.23
CA GLU A 32 3.35 -12.75 -12.40
C GLU A 32 3.54 -11.99 -13.70
N ASN A 33 3.41 -10.67 -13.67
CA ASN A 33 3.58 -9.81 -14.82
C ASN A 33 4.87 -9.00 -14.74
N ASN A 34 5.82 -9.49 -13.97
CA ASN A 34 7.14 -8.89 -13.81
C ASN A 34 7.09 -7.46 -13.23
N VAL A 35 6.13 -7.23 -12.35
CA VAL A 35 6.00 -5.96 -11.62
C VAL A 35 6.32 -6.22 -10.14
N GLY A 36 7.16 -5.40 -9.55
CA GLY A 36 7.46 -5.51 -8.13
C GLY A 36 6.24 -5.20 -7.30
N SER A 37 5.92 -6.06 -6.33
CA SER A 37 4.73 -5.94 -5.51
C SER A 37 5.12 -5.68 -4.06
N TYR A 38 4.64 -4.56 -3.51
CA TYR A 38 4.90 -4.14 -2.15
C TYR A 38 3.57 -3.85 -1.48
N LEU A 39 3.46 -4.18 -0.20
CA LEU A 39 2.22 -4.03 0.54
C LEU A 39 2.51 -3.47 1.93
N ILE A 40 1.77 -2.44 2.31
CA ILE A 40 1.79 -1.91 3.67
C ILE A 40 0.37 -2.04 4.23
N THR A 41 0.27 -2.63 5.41
CA THR A 41 -1.01 -2.82 6.10
C THR A 41 -0.77 -2.90 7.61
N SER A 42 -1.80 -2.66 8.41
CA SER A 42 -1.69 -2.85 9.86
C SER A 42 -1.79 -4.31 10.27
N GLY A 43 -2.31 -5.17 9.41
CA GLY A 43 -2.50 -6.58 9.68
C GLY A 43 -3.74 -7.12 9.00
N GLY A 44 -4.22 -8.28 9.43
CA GLY A 44 -5.45 -8.87 8.93
C GLY A 44 -5.30 -10.37 8.65
N GLU A 45 -6.44 -11.03 8.46
CA GLU A 45 -6.48 -12.49 8.33
C GLU A 45 -5.78 -13.01 7.08
N LEU A 46 -5.87 -12.27 5.96
CA LEU A 46 -5.23 -12.71 4.71
C LEU A 46 -3.73 -12.55 4.72
N LEU A 47 -3.19 -11.79 5.68
CA LEU A 47 -1.76 -11.54 5.72
C LEU A 47 -0.94 -12.82 5.84
N LYS A 48 -1.45 -13.81 6.56
CA LYS A 48 -0.76 -15.10 6.73
C LYS A 48 -0.68 -15.93 5.45
N PHE A 49 -1.52 -15.63 4.46
CA PHE A 49 -1.54 -16.35 3.19
C PHE A 49 -0.68 -15.71 2.10
N ILE A 50 -0.10 -14.55 2.38
CA ILE A 50 0.71 -13.86 1.38
C ILE A 50 2.02 -14.61 1.17
N ASP A 51 2.36 -14.80 -0.11
CA ASP A 51 3.65 -15.36 -0.51
C ASP A 51 4.71 -14.28 -0.38
N LYS A 52 5.46 -14.31 0.71
CA LYS A 52 6.46 -13.29 1.02
C LYS A 52 7.67 -13.34 0.10
N LYS A 53 7.78 -14.37 -0.71
CA LYS A 53 8.81 -14.41 -1.76
C LYS A 53 8.45 -13.53 -2.94
N LYS A 54 7.16 -13.30 -3.17
CA LYS A 54 6.66 -12.51 -4.29
C LYS A 54 6.24 -11.11 -3.88
N VAL A 55 5.73 -10.95 -2.66
CA VAL A 55 5.19 -9.69 -2.15
C VAL A 55 5.98 -9.28 -0.92
N LYS A 56 6.52 -8.07 -0.93
CA LYS A 56 7.20 -7.53 0.23
C LYS A 56 6.20 -6.80 1.11
N VAL A 57 6.06 -7.26 2.34
CA VAL A 57 5.06 -6.75 3.28
C VAL A 57 5.74 -5.98 4.40
N THR A 58 5.21 -4.80 4.70
CA THR A 58 5.61 -3.99 5.85
C THR A 58 4.36 -3.68 6.66
N ARG A 59 4.44 -3.83 7.98
CA ARG A 59 3.32 -3.54 8.87
C ARG A 59 3.50 -2.15 9.47
N LEU A 60 2.50 -1.29 9.26
CA LEU A 60 2.45 0.06 9.82
C LEU A 60 1.02 0.37 10.26
N PRO A 61 0.83 1.24 11.26
CA PRO A 61 -0.52 1.60 11.73
C PRO A 61 -1.20 2.59 10.78
N VAL A 62 -1.36 2.18 9.51
CA VAL A 62 -1.90 3.07 8.47
C VAL A 62 -3.42 3.25 8.58
N GLN A 63 -4.08 2.49 9.46
CA GLN A 63 -5.50 2.67 9.74
C GLN A 63 -5.78 3.88 10.63
N SER A 64 -4.75 4.43 11.27
CA SER A 64 -4.94 5.50 12.25
C SER A 64 -5.28 6.82 11.58
N LYS A 65 -6.21 7.55 12.18
CA LYS A 65 -6.55 8.91 11.78
C LYS A 65 -5.85 9.97 12.63
N ASN A 66 -5.01 9.55 13.56
CA ASN A 66 -4.22 10.46 14.40
C ASN A 66 -3.24 11.25 13.52
N PRO A 67 -3.28 12.59 13.53
CA PRO A 67 -2.40 13.38 12.66
C PRO A 67 -0.92 13.11 12.89
N ILE A 68 -0.51 12.83 14.11
CA ILE A 68 0.89 12.53 14.42
C ILE A 68 1.30 11.22 13.77
N LEU A 69 0.45 10.18 13.88
CA LEU A 69 0.74 8.91 13.26
C LEU A 69 0.70 8.99 11.73
N ILE A 70 -0.21 9.80 11.19
CA ILE A 70 -0.24 10.03 9.73
C ILE A 70 1.09 10.62 9.28
N LEU A 71 1.62 11.59 10.02
CA LEU A 71 2.90 12.20 9.66
C LEU A 71 4.06 11.21 9.79
N ILE A 72 4.09 10.42 10.87
CA ILE A 72 5.12 9.40 11.05
C ILE A 72 5.03 8.36 9.94
N ASN A 73 3.83 7.89 9.62
CA ASN A 73 3.63 6.93 8.54
C ASN A 73 4.11 7.50 7.21
N SER A 74 3.83 8.77 6.95
CA SER A 74 4.24 9.39 5.69
C SER A 74 5.77 9.42 5.55
N ILE A 75 6.48 9.66 6.63
CA ILE A 75 7.94 9.65 6.63
C ILE A 75 8.46 8.23 6.35
N ILE A 76 7.92 7.24 7.04
CA ILE A 76 8.33 5.84 6.85
C ILE A 76 8.03 5.36 5.44
N ILE A 77 6.84 5.68 4.93
CA ILE A 77 6.45 5.32 3.57
C ILE A 77 7.39 5.98 2.55
N SER A 78 7.76 7.23 2.77
CA SER A 78 8.71 7.92 1.89
C SER A 78 10.05 7.20 1.84
N ILE A 79 10.54 6.75 2.98
CA ILE A 79 11.79 5.98 3.04
C ILE A 79 11.65 4.67 2.26
N ILE A 80 10.54 3.96 2.45
CA ILE A 80 10.27 2.70 1.74
C ILE A 80 10.24 2.94 0.22
N ILE A 81 9.58 4.00 -0.21
CA ILE A 81 9.50 4.35 -1.63
C ILE A 81 10.89 4.57 -2.21
N LEU A 82 11.71 5.36 -1.54
CA LEU A 82 13.03 5.70 -2.06
C LEU A 82 14.00 4.52 -2.02
N VAL A 83 14.00 3.78 -0.93
CA VAL A 83 14.91 2.63 -0.76
C VAL A 83 14.61 1.53 -1.78
N ASN A 84 13.34 1.30 -2.06
CA ASN A 84 12.92 0.22 -2.96
C ASN A 84 12.71 0.67 -4.40
N GLY A 85 12.74 1.96 -4.67
CA GLY A 85 12.51 2.48 -6.02
C GLY A 85 11.08 2.29 -6.50
N ILE A 86 10.10 2.49 -5.61
CA ILE A 86 8.70 2.32 -5.96
C ILE A 86 8.25 3.43 -6.89
N ASN A 87 7.51 3.08 -7.94
CA ASN A 87 7.05 4.01 -8.96
C ASN A 87 5.64 4.53 -8.71
N ILE A 88 4.75 3.65 -8.24
CA ILE A 88 3.34 3.97 -8.07
C ILE A 88 2.93 3.55 -6.66
N VAL A 89 2.22 4.45 -5.98
CA VAL A 89 1.65 4.18 -4.65
C VAL A 89 0.14 4.18 -4.76
N HIS A 90 -0.48 3.08 -4.39
CA HIS A 90 -1.93 2.91 -4.47
C HIS A 90 -2.48 2.81 -3.05
N ALA A 91 -3.13 3.87 -2.58
CA ALA A 91 -3.78 3.90 -1.28
C ALA A 91 -5.22 3.39 -1.42
N ARG A 92 -5.55 2.39 -0.61
CA ARG A 92 -6.88 1.78 -0.60
C ARG A 92 -7.57 2.14 0.70
N SER A 93 -8.27 3.24 0.72
CA SER A 93 -9.03 3.78 1.84
C SER A 93 -8.54 5.17 2.22
N ARG A 94 -9.36 5.87 2.99
CA ARG A 94 -9.09 7.28 3.31
C ARG A 94 -7.91 7.47 4.27
N ALA A 95 -7.82 6.65 5.31
CA ALA A 95 -6.77 6.85 6.30
C ALA A 95 -5.37 6.73 5.69
N PRO A 96 -5.03 5.64 4.96
CA PRO A 96 -3.73 5.60 4.31
C PRO A 96 -3.56 6.60 3.18
N ALA A 97 -4.66 7.11 2.59
CA ALA A 97 -4.56 8.09 1.51
C ALA A 97 -3.86 9.36 1.97
N TRP A 98 -4.07 9.82 3.20
CA TRP A 98 -3.41 11.01 3.71
C TRP A 98 -1.90 10.82 3.81
N SER A 99 -1.45 9.70 4.40
CA SER A 99 -0.02 9.41 4.52
C SER A 99 0.62 9.23 3.14
N CYS A 100 -0.07 8.55 2.24
CA CYS A 100 0.44 8.31 0.89
C CYS A 100 0.49 9.58 0.06
N LEU A 101 -0.50 10.47 0.22
CA LEU A 101 -0.49 11.75 -0.48
C LEU A 101 0.73 12.57 -0.08
N ILE A 102 1.02 12.64 1.20
CA ILE A 102 2.19 13.36 1.70
C ILE A 102 3.46 12.72 1.17
N SER A 103 3.58 11.40 1.30
CA SER A 103 4.81 10.70 0.91
C SER A 103 5.06 10.75 -0.59
N THR A 104 4.01 10.68 -1.42
CA THR A 104 4.17 10.76 -2.87
C THR A 104 4.53 12.16 -3.34
N LYS A 105 4.05 13.19 -2.63
CA LYS A 105 4.47 14.56 -2.92
C LYS A 105 5.94 14.78 -2.57
N ILE A 106 6.38 14.26 -1.43
CA ILE A 106 7.79 14.37 -1.02
C ILE A 106 8.70 13.65 -1.99
N THR A 107 8.32 12.44 -2.41
CA THR A 107 9.15 11.59 -3.27
C THR A 107 8.89 11.78 -4.75
N ARG A 108 7.88 12.57 -5.11
CA ARG A 108 7.47 12.83 -6.49
C ARG A 108 7.09 11.56 -7.26
N ARG A 109 6.39 10.66 -6.55
CA ARG A 109 5.89 9.42 -7.17
C ARG A 109 4.43 9.57 -7.53
N LYS A 110 3.95 8.67 -8.40
CA LYS A 110 2.55 8.65 -8.80
C LYS A 110 1.67 8.12 -7.69
N PHE A 111 0.55 8.77 -7.49
CA PHE A 111 -0.39 8.43 -6.43
C PHE A 111 -1.74 8.05 -7.04
N VAL A 112 -2.25 6.89 -6.65
CA VAL A 112 -3.57 6.40 -7.03
C VAL A 112 -4.32 6.08 -5.75
N THR A 113 -5.59 6.42 -5.69
CA THR A 113 -6.42 6.11 -4.55
C THR A 113 -7.75 5.52 -4.99
N THR A 114 -8.22 4.54 -4.24
CA THR A 114 -9.55 3.97 -4.44
C THR A 114 -10.27 3.92 -3.11
N PHE A 115 -11.55 4.21 -3.13
CA PHE A 115 -12.42 4.10 -1.97
C PHE A 115 -13.43 3.01 -2.25
N HIS A 116 -13.37 1.97 -1.44
CA HIS A 116 -14.27 0.83 -1.57
C HIS A 116 -15.33 0.89 -0.50
N GLY A 117 -16.40 0.17 -0.74
CA GLY A 117 -17.47 0.04 0.19
C GLY A 117 -18.65 0.93 -0.16
N THR A 118 -19.66 0.85 0.66
CA THR A 118 -20.89 1.61 0.47
C THR A 118 -20.71 2.97 1.15
N TYR A 119 -20.88 4.00 0.37
CA TYR A 119 -20.90 5.35 0.90
C TYR A 119 -22.34 5.79 1.02
N ASN A 120 -22.82 5.92 2.23
CA ASN A 120 -24.14 6.43 2.49
C ASN A 120 -24.06 7.93 2.52
N PHE A 121 -24.58 8.49 1.50
CA PHE A 121 -24.59 9.93 1.34
C PHE A 121 -25.94 10.50 1.68
#